data_0a98c1aa5ad2968009a5e9a7bae7b591
#
_entry.id   0a98c1aa5ad2968009a5e9a7bae7b591
#
_cell.length_a   1.000
_cell.length_b   1.000
_cell.length_c   1.000
_cell.angle_alpha   90.00
_cell.angle_beta   90.00
_cell.angle_gamma   90.00
#
_symmetry.space_group_name_H-M   'P 1'
#
loop_
_entity.id
_entity.type
_entity.pdbx_description
1 polymer ?
#
loop_
_entity_poly.entity_id
_entity_poly.type
_entity_poly.pdbx_seq_one_letter_code
_entity_poly.pdbx_strand_id
1 'polypeptide(L)'
;MDSQANSDSRLSVPFSKGIFFRLILLLITSLLTVCAPSEQSNLGVKDFEGISLEGETIRISDIAADRIALNVYGPNCLPCVKEIPVLNYLNTELKKTPHIKLYMIVDPDIFFDNPEALSTEQKMKEAAVLMKEEVKKFGIQLPVLIMKPPFKVDRIEGLVTGTPETLLFKTKPLILYYNFIGPISEESDPNKIPKNMKVIFFKRMAGQS
;
A
#
# COMPACT_ATOMS: atom_id res chain seq x y z
N MET A 1 -79.00 52.65 5.72
CA MET A 1 -79.15 51.78 4.56
C MET A 1 -77.91 50.91 4.51
N ASP A 2 -78.12 49.71 4.92
CA ASP A 2 -77.61 48.41 4.47
C ASP A 2 -76.14 48.14 4.70
N SER A 3 -75.82 47.43 5.74
CA SER A 3 -75.77 45.98 5.93
C SER A 3 -74.98 45.26 4.88
N GLN A 4 -73.86 44.69 5.26
CA GLN A 4 -73.42 43.40 4.71
C GLN A 4 -72.45 42.68 5.68
N ALA A 5 -72.82 41.45 5.96
CA ALA A 5 -72.18 40.52 6.86
C ALA A 5 -70.90 39.93 6.26
N ASN A 6 -69.90 39.77 7.09
CA ASN A 6 -68.71 39.04 6.79
C ASN A 6 -68.87 37.60 7.29
N SER A 7 -68.81 36.62 6.37
CA SER A 7 -68.79 35.20 6.67
C SER A 7 -67.39 34.63 6.61
N ASP A 8 -66.75 34.51 7.78
CA ASP A 8 -65.50 33.79 7.96
C ASP A 8 -65.78 32.26 7.88
N SER A 9 -65.48 31.66 6.75
CA SER A 9 -65.41 30.21 6.62
C SER A 9 -64.03 29.68 7.00
N ARG A 10 -63.86 29.34 8.30
CA ARG A 10 -62.70 28.62 8.73
C ARG A 10 -62.75 27.18 8.27
N LEU A 11 -61.96 26.79 7.27
CA LEU A 11 -61.69 25.39 6.93
C LEU A 11 -60.86 24.72 8.03
N SER A 12 -61.51 24.00 8.90
CA SER A 12 -60.82 23.09 9.84
C SER A 12 -60.53 21.78 9.11
N VAL A 13 -59.30 21.59 8.69
CA VAL A 13 -58.82 20.30 8.17
C VAL A 13 -58.60 19.36 9.35
N PRO A 14 -59.27 18.19 9.43
CA PRO A 14 -59.02 17.24 10.49
C PRO A 14 -57.65 16.61 10.30
N PHE A 15 -56.70 16.97 11.13
CA PHE A 15 -55.37 16.38 11.13
C PHE A 15 -55.45 14.96 11.71
N SER A 16 -55.62 13.97 10.80
CA SER A 16 -55.69 12.55 11.18
C SER A 16 -54.37 12.11 11.79
N LYS A 17 -54.40 11.68 13.06
CA LYS A 17 -53.22 11.15 13.80
C LYS A 17 -52.49 10.02 13.03
N GLY A 18 -53.19 9.34 12.12
CA GLY A 18 -52.59 8.29 11.28
C GLY A 18 -51.63 8.79 10.20
N ILE A 19 -51.85 10.02 9.68
CA ILE A 19 -50.96 10.60 8.64
C ILE A 19 -49.65 11.04 9.27
N PHE A 20 -49.69 11.57 10.48
CA PHE A 20 -48.49 12.00 11.20
C PHE A 20 -47.58 10.82 11.57
N PHE A 21 -48.19 9.70 11.98
CA PHE A 21 -47.49 8.46 12.31
C PHE A 21 -46.83 7.82 11.07
N ARG A 22 -47.50 7.86 9.93
CA ARG A 22 -46.95 7.36 8.66
C ARG A 22 -45.79 8.22 8.12
N LEU A 23 -45.87 9.54 8.28
CA LEU A 23 -44.78 10.47 7.92
C LEU A 23 -43.55 10.29 8.80
N ILE A 24 -43.72 10.06 10.11
CA ILE A 24 -42.59 9.79 11.04
C ILE A 24 -41.98 8.42 10.70
N LEU A 25 -42.76 7.41 10.40
CA LEU A 25 -42.25 6.09 10.03
C LEU A 25 -41.42 6.13 8.72
N LEU A 26 -41.84 6.91 7.71
CA LEU A 26 -41.11 7.15 6.46
C LEU A 26 -39.84 7.94 6.66
N LEU A 27 -39.82 8.89 7.59
CA LEU A 27 -38.59 9.64 7.93
C LEU A 27 -37.58 8.78 8.67
N ILE A 28 -38.02 7.85 9.53
CA ILE A 28 -37.11 6.94 10.26
C ILE A 28 -36.51 5.89 9.31
N THR A 29 -37.25 5.40 8.32
CA THR A 29 -36.75 4.44 7.34
C THR A 29 -35.74 5.06 6.37
N SER A 30 -35.81 6.37 6.08
CA SER A 30 -34.86 7.05 5.22
C SER A 30 -33.52 7.37 5.93
N LEU A 31 -33.49 7.38 7.26
CA LEU A 31 -32.26 7.60 8.04
C LEU A 31 -31.41 6.33 8.24
N LEU A 32 -31.93 5.16 7.93
CA LEU A 32 -31.21 3.88 8.08
C LEU A 32 -30.43 3.44 6.84
N THR A 33 -30.48 4.20 5.74
CA THR A 33 -29.82 3.83 4.47
C THR A 33 -28.47 4.52 4.21
N VAL A 34 -27.86 5.18 5.19
CA VAL A 34 -26.57 5.86 4.99
C VAL A 34 -25.52 5.32 5.95
N CYS A 35 -25.24 4.05 5.83
CA CYS A 35 -23.94 3.46 6.18
C CYS A 35 -23.71 2.27 5.27
N ALA A 36 -23.63 2.51 3.96
CA ALA A 36 -22.92 1.60 3.09
C ALA A 36 -21.43 1.74 3.47
N PRO A 37 -20.73 0.63 3.83
CA PRO A 37 -19.29 0.70 3.93
C PRO A 37 -18.78 1.20 2.58
N SER A 38 -17.98 2.27 2.58
CA SER A 38 -17.29 2.70 1.38
C SER A 38 -16.59 1.47 0.81
N GLU A 39 -16.96 1.05 -0.40
CA GLU A 39 -16.15 0.11 -1.16
C GLU A 39 -14.76 0.71 -1.20
N GLN A 40 -13.86 0.17 -0.34
CA GLN A 40 -12.45 0.38 -0.53
C GLN A 40 -12.20 -0.11 -1.95
N SER A 41 -11.85 0.81 -2.83
CA SER A 41 -11.44 0.49 -4.18
C SER A 41 -10.29 -0.51 -4.05
N ASN A 42 -10.61 -1.79 -4.20
CA ASN A 42 -9.63 -2.85 -4.33
C ASN A 42 -8.94 -2.58 -5.67
N LEU A 43 -7.85 -1.82 -5.64
CA LEU A 43 -6.94 -1.68 -6.75
C LEU A 43 -6.34 -3.07 -6.95
N GLY A 44 -7.02 -3.89 -7.75
CA GLY A 44 -6.48 -5.14 -8.24
C GLY A 44 -5.22 -4.82 -9.04
N VAL A 45 -4.09 -4.96 -8.39
CA VAL A 45 -2.81 -4.75 -9.04
C VAL A 45 -2.56 -5.98 -9.89
N LYS A 46 -2.13 -5.78 -11.14
CA LYS A 46 -1.62 -6.89 -11.97
C LYS A 46 -0.45 -7.52 -11.21
N ASP A 47 -0.39 -8.84 -11.22
CA ASP A 47 0.68 -9.57 -10.57
C ASP A 47 2.04 -9.26 -11.22
N PHE A 48 3.08 -9.32 -10.43
CA PHE A 48 4.44 -9.00 -10.86
C PHE A 48 5.34 -10.23 -10.78
N GLU A 49 6.41 -10.19 -11.55
CA GLU A 49 7.50 -11.16 -11.47
C GLU A 49 8.82 -10.43 -11.27
N GLY A 50 9.71 -11.07 -10.53
CA GLY A 50 11.09 -10.65 -10.37
C GLY A 50 12.03 -11.84 -10.52
N ILE A 51 13.32 -11.55 -10.67
CA ILE A 51 14.38 -12.55 -10.66
C ILE A 51 15.21 -12.34 -9.41
N SER A 52 15.42 -13.40 -8.63
CA SER A 52 16.32 -13.36 -7.46
C SER A 52 17.78 -13.17 -7.92
N LEU A 53 18.64 -12.79 -6.98
CA LEU A 53 20.08 -12.66 -7.30
C LEU A 53 20.74 -14.01 -7.65
N GLU A 54 20.09 -15.13 -7.34
CA GLU A 54 20.48 -16.50 -7.69
C GLU A 54 19.95 -16.92 -9.07
N GLY A 55 19.07 -16.10 -9.69
CA GLY A 55 18.53 -16.35 -11.03
C GLY A 55 17.15 -17.04 -11.04
N GLU A 56 16.51 -17.21 -9.89
CA GLU A 56 15.18 -17.80 -9.79
C GLU A 56 14.10 -16.78 -10.16
N THR A 57 13.16 -17.15 -11.02
CA THR A 57 11.98 -16.32 -11.29
C THR A 57 10.95 -16.54 -10.19
N ILE A 58 10.53 -15.45 -9.56
CA ILE A 58 9.55 -15.43 -8.46
C ILE A 58 8.38 -14.53 -8.87
N ARG A 59 7.19 -15.10 -8.86
CA ARG A 59 5.93 -14.37 -9.01
C ARG A 59 5.44 -13.95 -7.62
N ILE A 60 5.04 -12.71 -7.46
CA ILE A 60 4.71 -12.18 -6.12
C ILE A 60 3.52 -12.91 -5.50
N SER A 61 2.48 -13.22 -6.27
CA SER A 61 1.31 -13.98 -5.75
C SER A 61 1.63 -15.42 -5.34
N ASP A 62 2.72 -16.01 -5.85
CA ASP A 62 3.12 -17.39 -5.56
C ASP A 62 3.97 -17.49 -4.29
N ILE A 63 4.39 -16.37 -3.72
CA ILE A 63 5.13 -16.34 -2.47
C ILE A 63 4.23 -16.91 -1.35
N ALA A 64 4.72 -17.95 -0.66
CA ALA A 64 4.00 -18.59 0.42
C ALA A 64 3.94 -17.69 1.68
N ALA A 65 3.06 -16.69 1.63
CA ALA A 65 2.79 -15.75 2.71
C ALA A 65 1.36 -15.21 2.57
N ASP A 66 0.77 -14.72 3.66
CA ASP A 66 -0.53 -14.03 3.64
C ASP A 66 -0.34 -12.54 3.36
N ARG A 67 0.84 -12.02 3.73
CA ARG A 67 1.22 -10.62 3.52
C ARG A 67 2.67 -10.53 3.05
N ILE A 68 2.89 -9.60 2.13
CA ILE A 68 4.21 -9.32 1.58
C ILE A 68 4.48 -7.83 1.68
N ALA A 69 5.65 -7.49 2.16
CA ALA A 69 6.21 -6.15 2.08
C ALA A 69 7.28 -6.13 0.99
N LEU A 70 7.16 -5.21 0.05
CA LEU A 70 8.12 -4.98 -1.03
C LEU A 70 8.74 -3.60 -0.84
N ASN A 71 9.99 -3.57 -0.35
CA ASN A 71 10.75 -2.32 -0.23
C ASN A 71 11.47 -2.02 -1.53
N VAL A 72 11.18 -0.88 -2.13
CA VAL A 72 11.76 -0.44 -3.40
C VAL A 72 13.06 0.28 -3.14
N TYR A 73 14.16 -0.31 -3.58
CA TYR A 73 15.52 0.22 -3.46
C TYR A 73 15.97 0.85 -4.77
N GLY A 74 16.79 1.90 -4.70
CA GLY A 74 17.46 2.50 -5.83
C GLY A 74 18.96 2.69 -5.58
N PRO A 75 19.81 2.63 -6.61
CA PRO A 75 21.22 3.00 -6.51
C PRO A 75 21.35 4.50 -6.22
N ASN A 76 22.44 4.89 -5.56
CA ASN A 76 22.69 6.30 -5.19
C ASN A 76 21.58 6.96 -4.35
N CYS A 77 20.69 6.18 -3.77
CA CYS A 77 19.60 6.64 -2.92
C CYS A 77 20.06 6.68 -1.47
N LEU A 78 20.51 7.84 -1.00
CA LEU A 78 20.99 8.00 0.38
C LEU A 78 19.95 7.62 1.45
N PRO A 79 18.66 7.97 1.33
CA PRO A 79 17.65 7.51 2.27
C PRO A 79 17.47 5.98 2.25
N CYS A 80 17.61 5.33 1.09
CA CYS A 80 17.54 3.86 0.99
C CYS A 80 18.68 3.22 1.79
N VAL A 81 19.89 3.74 1.65
CA VAL A 81 21.08 3.23 2.40
C VAL A 81 20.91 3.43 3.91
N LYS A 82 20.40 4.58 4.33
CA LYS A 82 20.16 4.86 5.76
C LYS A 82 19.07 3.99 6.37
N GLU A 83 18.14 3.50 5.57
CA GLU A 83 17.06 2.62 6.02
C GLU A 83 17.50 1.17 6.23
N ILE A 84 18.63 0.72 5.65
CA ILE A 84 19.08 -0.68 5.68
C ILE A 84 19.15 -1.28 7.09
N PRO A 85 19.66 -0.61 8.14
CA PRO A 85 19.64 -1.16 9.49
C PRO A 85 18.23 -1.52 9.97
N VAL A 86 17.26 -0.69 9.67
CA VAL A 86 15.84 -0.91 10.00
C VAL A 86 15.27 -2.08 9.21
N LEU A 87 15.55 -2.15 7.92
CA LEU A 87 15.10 -3.24 7.06
C LEU A 87 15.67 -4.59 7.49
N ASN A 88 16.96 -4.65 7.84
CA ASN A 88 17.59 -5.85 8.35
C ASN A 88 16.98 -6.32 9.68
N TYR A 89 16.70 -5.37 10.59
CA TYR A 89 15.96 -5.65 11.82
C TYR A 89 14.57 -6.20 11.51
N LEU A 90 13.81 -5.54 10.65
CA LEU A 90 12.47 -5.97 10.26
C LEU A 90 12.48 -7.35 9.60
N ASN A 91 13.43 -7.63 8.71
CA ASN A 91 13.60 -8.95 8.10
C ASN A 91 13.81 -10.04 9.15
N THR A 92 14.63 -9.77 10.17
CA THR A 92 14.87 -10.71 11.29
C THR A 92 13.60 -10.94 12.11
N GLU A 93 12.88 -9.87 12.44
CA GLU A 93 11.65 -9.97 13.22
C GLU A 93 10.52 -10.68 12.45
N LEU A 94 10.31 -10.32 11.19
CA LEU A 94 9.24 -10.88 10.37
C LEU A 94 9.46 -12.36 10.03
N LYS A 95 10.72 -12.83 9.97
CA LYS A 95 11.02 -14.26 9.83
C LYS A 95 10.45 -15.12 10.96
N LYS A 96 10.20 -14.55 12.13
CA LYS A 96 9.54 -15.23 13.25
C LYS A 96 8.04 -15.46 13.00
N THR A 97 7.47 -14.79 12.00
CA THR A 97 6.06 -14.86 11.63
C THR A 97 5.96 -15.44 10.21
N PRO A 98 5.70 -16.73 10.04
CA PRO A 98 5.81 -17.41 8.74
C PRO A 98 4.88 -16.86 7.66
N HIS A 99 3.80 -16.19 8.05
CA HIS A 99 2.80 -15.64 7.15
C HIS A 99 3.16 -14.26 6.58
N ILE A 100 4.32 -13.70 6.94
CA ILE A 100 4.77 -12.39 6.47
C ILE A 100 6.14 -12.53 5.82
N LYS A 101 6.33 -11.92 4.65
CA LYS A 101 7.62 -11.87 3.96
C LYS A 101 7.98 -10.41 3.63
N LEU A 102 9.26 -10.12 3.73
CA LEU A 102 9.83 -8.83 3.34
C LEU A 102 10.90 -9.06 2.27
N TYR A 103 10.75 -8.41 1.15
CA TYR A 103 11.71 -8.42 0.04
C TYR A 103 12.19 -6.99 -0.24
N MET A 104 13.42 -6.87 -0.65
CA MET A 104 13.89 -5.68 -1.36
C MET A 104 13.68 -5.91 -2.85
N ILE A 105 13.07 -4.96 -3.51
CA ILE A 105 12.82 -5.03 -4.96
C ILE A 105 13.48 -3.86 -5.66
N VAL A 106 13.86 -4.08 -6.90
CA VAL A 106 14.61 -3.12 -7.70
C VAL A 106 14.04 -3.04 -9.10
N ASP A 107 13.78 -1.85 -9.57
CA ASP A 107 13.55 -1.58 -10.99
C ASP A 107 14.91 -1.54 -11.70
N PRO A 108 15.19 -2.43 -12.67
CA PRO A 108 16.48 -2.44 -13.36
C PRO A 108 16.77 -1.13 -14.12
N ASP A 109 15.75 -0.42 -14.57
CA ASP A 109 15.92 0.79 -15.39
C ASP A 109 16.60 1.92 -14.61
N ILE A 110 16.40 2.00 -13.29
CA ILE A 110 16.98 3.06 -12.45
C ILE A 110 18.49 2.94 -12.22
N PHE A 111 19.13 1.86 -12.66
CA PHE A 111 20.58 1.68 -12.59
C PHE A 111 21.34 2.32 -13.75
N PHE A 112 20.64 2.75 -14.80
CA PHE A 112 21.26 3.21 -16.03
C PHE A 112 20.83 4.63 -16.38
N ASP A 113 21.76 5.43 -16.86
CA ASP A 113 21.47 6.79 -17.36
C ASP A 113 20.65 6.76 -18.66
N ASN A 114 20.83 5.70 -19.47
CA ASN A 114 20.10 5.50 -20.73
C ASN A 114 19.58 4.07 -20.82
N PRO A 115 18.53 3.72 -20.07
CA PRO A 115 17.99 2.35 -20.03
C PRO A 115 17.42 1.90 -21.39
N GLU A 116 16.97 2.82 -22.25
CA GLU A 116 16.41 2.50 -23.56
C GLU A 116 17.46 1.95 -24.56
N ALA A 117 18.75 2.19 -24.29
CA ALA A 117 19.84 1.65 -25.10
C ALA A 117 20.10 0.15 -24.86
N LEU A 118 19.52 -0.42 -23.81
CA LEU A 118 19.74 -1.80 -23.38
C LEU A 118 18.49 -2.65 -23.59
N SER A 119 18.68 -3.91 -23.97
CA SER A 119 17.57 -4.87 -23.92
C SER A 119 17.15 -5.17 -22.47
N THR A 120 15.90 -5.58 -22.28
CA THR A 120 15.40 -5.99 -20.95
C THR A 120 16.31 -7.03 -20.29
N GLU A 121 16.78 -8.02 -21.05
CA GLU A 121 17.66 -9.07 -20.53
C GLU A 121 19.01 -8.50 -20.06
N GLN A 122 19.60 -7.60 -20.85
CA GLN A 122 20.84 -6.92 -20.47
C GLN A 122 20.65 -6.11 -19.18
N LYS A 123 19.60 -5.28 -19.09
CA LYS A 123 19.28 -4.49 -17.90
C LYS A 123 19.14 -5.38 -16.67
N MET A 124 18.37 -6.46 -16.77
CA MET A 124 18.15 -7.40 -15.67
C MET A 124 19.47 -8.04 -15.19
N LYS A 125 20.31 -8.48 -16.11
CA LYS A 125 21.59 -9.12 -15.81
C LYS A 125 22.56 -8.14 -15.17
N GLU A 126 22.72 -6.95 -15.72
CA GLU A 126 23.64 -5.94 -15.20
C GLU A 126 23.16 -5.39 -13.85
N ALA A 127 21.86 -5.10 -13.70
CA ALA A 127 21.29 -4.68 -12.43
C ALA A 127 21.49 -5.74 -11.33
N ALA A 128 21.39 -7.04 -11.66
CA ALA A 128 21.68 -8.11 -10.71
C ALA A 128 23.14 -8.13 -10.25
N VAL A 129 24.08 -7.85 -11.15
CA VAL A 129 25.53 -7.74 -10.79
C VAL A 129 25.76 -6.55 -9.86
N LEU A 130 25.27 -5.37 -10.25
CA LEU A 130 25.38 -4.15 -9.44
C LEU A 130 24.72 -4.32 -8.08
N MET A 131 23.56 -4.94 -8.04
CA MET A 131 22.85 -5.16 -6.78
C MET A 131 23.56 -6.15 -5.85
N LYS A 132 24.27 -7.15 -6.37
CA LYS A 132 25.16 -8.01 -5.55
C LYS A 132 26.28 -7.21 -4.88
N GLU A 133 26.84 -6.23 -5.55
CA GLU A 133 27.82 -5.32 -4.98
C GLU A 133 27.22 -4.43 -3.88
N GLU A 134 26.03 -3.86 -4.12
CA GLU A 134 25.30 -3.07 -3.13
C GLU A 134 24.96 -3.90 -1.87
N VAL A 135 24.49 -5.12 -2.05
CA VAL A 135 24.20 -6.06 -0.95
C VAL A 135 25.42 -6.29 -0.09
N LYS A 136 26.58 -6.54 -0.70
CA LYS A 136 27.83 -6.75 0.01
C LYS A 136 28.32 -5.46 0.68
N LYS A 137 28.27 -4.33 -0.02
CA LYS A 137 28.77 -3.04 0.43
C LYS A 137 28.01 -2.50 1.65
N PHE A 138 26.68 -2.63 1.64
CA PHE A 138 25.82 -2.08 2.69
C PHE A 138 25.28 -3.13 3.67
N GLY A 139 25.66 -4.40 3.52
CA GLY A 139 25.24 -5.46 4.43
C GLY A 139 23.73 -5.72 4.41
N ILE A 140 23.11 -5.68 3.23
CA ILE A 140 21.68 -5.94 3.05
C ILE A 140 21.43 -7.43 3.32
N GLN A 141 20.49 -7.74 4.22
CA GLN A 141 20.14 -9.11 4.63
C GLN A 141 18.78 -9.58 4.10
N LEU A 142 18.11 -8.74 3.32
CA LEU A 142 16.85 -9.07 2.69
C LEU A 142 17.06 -9.92 1.43
N PRO A 143 16.12 -10.82 1.10
CA PRO A 143 16.05 -11.36 -0.25
C PRO A 143 15.77 -10.22 -1.24
N VAL A 144 16.48 -10.22 -2.36
CA VAL A 144 16.40 -9.17 -3.39
C VAL A 144 15.81 -9.73 -4.67
N LEU A 145 14.90 -8.98 -5.30
CA LEU A 145 14.33 -9.30 -6.60
C LEU A 145 14.57 -8.15 -7.58
N ILE A 146 15.12 -8.46 -8.74
CA ILE A 146 15.18 -7.54 -9.87
C ILE A 146 13.84 -7.70 -10.62
N MET A 147 13.05 -6.65 -10.65
CA MET A 147 11.67 -6.72 -11.14
C MET A 147 11.62 -6.72 -12.68
N LYS A 148 10.73 -7.55 -13.21
CA LYS A 148 10.45 -7.58 -14.65
C LYS A 148 9.39 -6.52 -15.02
N PRO A 149 9.38 -6.01 -16.26
CA PRO A 149 8.24 -5.26 -16.76
C PRO A 149 6.92 -6.05 -16.58
N PRO A 150 5.80 -5.39 -16.26
CA PRO A 150 5.56 -3.95 -16.31
C PRO A 150 5.88 -3.19 -15.02
N PHE A 151 6.53 -3.80 -14.03
CA PHE A 151 6.95 -3.05 -12.85
C PHE A 151 7.97 -1.96 -13.23
N LYS A 152 7.73 -0.74 -12.81
CA LYS A 152 8.66 0.38 -12.94
C LYS A 152 8.47 1.41 -11.84
N VAL A 153 9.53 2.14 -11.55
CA VAL A 153 9.52 3.35 -10.73
C VAL A 153 9.25 4.54 -11.65
N ASP A 154 8.07 5.15 -11.53
CA ASP A 154 7.66 6.25 -12.38
C ASP A 154 6.88 7.29 -11.57
N ARG A 155 7.38 8.51 -11.55
CA ARG A 155 6.80 9.60 -10.74
C ARG A 155 5.39 10.01 -11.12
N ILE A 156 4.96 9.71 -12.33
CA ILE A 156 3.70 10.19 -12.91
C ILE A 156 2.67 9.06 -12.98
N GLU A 157 3.05 7.88 -13.49
CA GLU A 157 2.13 6.80 -13.81
C GLU A 157 2.44 5.49 -13.06
N GLY A 158 3.50 5.46 -12.28
CA GLY A 158 3.96 4.26 -11.58
C GLY A 158 3.14 3.91 -10.34
N LEU A 159 3.09 2.61 -10.03
CA LEU A 159 2.66 2.12 -8.71
C LEU A 159 3.62 2.62 -7.62
N VAL A 160 4.85 2.88 -7.98
CA VAL A 160 5.94 3.41 -7.17
C VAL A 160 6.38 4.73 -7.76
N THR A 161 6.39 5.77 -6.95
CA THR A 161 6.70 7.14 -7.39
C THR A 161 8.16 7.55 -7.12
N GLY A 162 8.88 6.78 -6.32
CA GLY A 162 10.28 7.05 -5.99
C GLY A 162 10.89 5.98 -5.10
N THR A 163 12.11 6.26 -4.64
CA THR A 163 12.84 5.38 -3.72
C THR A 163 13.33 6.14 -2.47
N PRO A 164 13.26 5.54 -1.26
CA PRO A 164 12.60 4.26 -1.00
C PRO A 164 11.09 4.40 -0.89
N GLU A 165 10.37 3.37 -1.26
CA GLU A 165 8.95 3.17 -0.92
C GLU A 165 8.76 1.73 -0.45
N THR A 166 7.77 1.48 0.43
CA THR A 166 7.46 0.11 0.86
C THR A 166 5.99 -0.18 0.67
N LEU A 167 5.71 -1.10 -0.25
CA LEU A 167 4.37 -1.55 -0.63
C LEU A 167 3.97 -2.74 0.23
N LEU A 168 2.78 -2.69 0.85
CA LEU A 168 2.23 -3.80 1.61
C LEU A 168 1.07 -4.45 0.85
N PHE A 169 1.22 -5.74 0.58
CA PHE A 169 0.23 -6.57 -0.13
C PHE A 169 -0.36 -7.65 0.76
N LYS A 170 -1.66 -7.93 0.56
CA LYS A 170 -2.24 -9.25 0.82
C LYS A 170 -2.04 -10.09 -0.43
N THR A 171 -1.89 -11.42 -0.28
CA THR A 171 -1.51 -12.29 -1.40
C THR A 171 -2.69 -13.02 -2.04
N LYS A 172 -3.79 -13.19 -1.35
CA LYS A 172 -4.94 -14.02 -1.82
C LYS A 172 -6.27 -13.30 -1.65
N PRO A 173 -6.68 -12.50 -2.63
CA PRO A 173 -6.00 -12.07 -3.87
C PRO A 173 -4.87 -11.07 -3.61
N LEU A 174 -4.02 -10.81 -4.63
CA LEU A 174 -2.96 -9.81 -4.53
C LEU A 174 -3.58 -8.41 -4.51
N ILE A 175 -3.54 -7.77 -3.35
CA ILE A 175 -4.13 -6.46 -3.11
C ILE A 175 -3.12 -5.58 -2.39
N LEU A 176 -2.77 -4.45 -3.00
CA LEU A 176 -2.06 -3.38 -2.31
C LEU A 176 -2.99 -2.72 -1.29
N TYR A 177 -2.62 -2.72 -0.02
CA TYR A 177 -3.45 -2.10 1.02
C TYR A 177 -2.76 -0.96 1.76
N TYR A 178 -1.44 -0.80 1.59
CA TYR A 178 -0.70 0.32 2.14
C TYR A 178 0.59 0.59 1.36
N ASN A 179 0.99 1.86 1.28
CA ASN A 179 2.27 2.27 0.72
C ASN A 179 2.95 3.25 1.70
N PHE A 180 4.16 2.92 2.13
CA PHE A 180 5.04 3.83 2.86
C PHE A 180 5.87 4.61 1.83
N ILE A 181 5.55 5.88 1.64
CA ILE A 181 6.33 6.78 0.78
C ILE A 181 7.49 7.34 1.59
N GLY A 182 8.70 7.16 1.09
CA GLY A 182 9.94 7.44 1.81
C GLY A 182 10.33 6.32 2.77
N PRO A 183 11.42 6.50 3.55
CA PRO A 183 11.94 5.47 4.44
C PRO A 183 10.99 5.18 5.60
N ILE A 184 10.85 3.90 5.98
CA ILE A 184 10.14 3.52 7.20
C ILE A 184 10.81 4.21 8.39
N SER A 185 12.14 4.16 8.48
CA SER A 185 12.93 4.90 9.45
C SER A 185 14.41 4.89 9.07
N GLU A 186 15.13 5.95 9.41
CA GLU A 186 16.59 6.06 9.26
C GLU A 186 17.33 5.83 10.61
N GLU A 187 16.66 5.21 11.60
CA GLU A 187 17.29 4.90 12.89
C GLU A 187 18.38 3.82 12.72
N SER A 188 19.58 4.10 13.15
CA SER A 188 20.71 3.19 13.01
C SER A 188 21.12 2.53 14.33
N ASP A 189 20.65 3.04 15.49
CA ASP A 189 20.93 2.45 16.80
C ASP A 189 20.08 1.20 17.00
N PRO A 190 20.66 -0.01 17.10
CA PRO A 190 19.93 -1.26 17.28
C PRO A 190 19.00 -1.29 18.51
N ASN A 191 19.34 -0.50 19.56
CA ASN A 191 18.51 -0.43 20.77
C ASN A 191 17.31 0.50 20.63
N LYS A 192 17.33 1.40 19.64
CA LYS A 192 16.26 2.36 19.36
C LYS A 192 15.33 1.89 18.26
N ILE A 193 15.84 1.13 17.27
CA ILE A 193 15.01 0.59 16.18
C ILE A 193 13.73 -0.08 16.69
N PRO A 194 13.76 -1.01 17.67
CA PRO A 194 12.54 -1.67 18.15
C PRO A 194 11.51 -0.73 18.80
N LYS A 195 11.97 0.42 19.28
CA LYS A 195 11.15 1.43 19.98
C LYS A 195 10.69 2.55 19.05
N ASN A 196 11.18 2.58 17.82
CA ASN A 196 10.80 3.60 16.84
C ASN A 196 9.34 3.42 16.44
N MET A 197 8.54 4.50 16.57
CA MET A 197 7.10 4.46 16.33
C MET A 197 6.74 4.09 14.90
N LYS A 198 7.52 4.49 13.90
CA LYS A 198 7.30 4.10 12.49
C LYS A 198 7.57 2.62 12.27
N VAL A 199 8.59 2.06 12.92
CA VAL A 199 8.92 0.62 12.89
C VAL A 199 7.80 -0.19 13.56
N ILE A 200 7.32 0.25 14.72
CA ILE A 200 6.19 -0.38 15.42
C ILE A 200 4.93 -0.33 14.54
N PHE A 201 4.66 0.81 13.93
CA PHE A 201 3.53 0.98 13.03
C PHE A 201 3.65 0.06 11.80
N PHE A 202 4.83 0.00 11.18
CA PHE A 202 5.09 -0.92 10.07
C PHE A 202 4.81 -2.38 10.45
N LYS A 203 5.36 -2.85 11.58
CA LYS A 203 5.14 -4.22 12.06
C LYS A 203 3.66 -4.53 12.21
N ARG A 204 2.89 -3.62 12.80
CA ARG A 204 1.43 -3.75 12.95
C ARG A 204 0.73 -3.81 11.60
N MET A 205 1.07 -2.92 10.66
CA MET A 205 0.50 -2.91 9.32
C MET A 205 0.87 -4.17 8.54
N ALA A 206 2.10 -4.66 8.68
CA ALA A 206 2.53 -5.94 8.09
C ALA A 206 1.83 -7.16 8.73
N GLY A 207 1.13 -7.00 9.86
CA GLY A 207 0.36 -8.06 10.51
C GLY A 207 1.09 -8.78 11.63
N GLN A 208 2.18 -8.21 12.13
CA GLN A 208 2.84 -8.67 13.35
C GLN A 208 2.20 -7.98 14.56
N SER A 209 1.53 -8.75 15.39
CA SER A 209 0.94 -8.30 16.67
C SER A 209 1.98 -8.30 17.79
#